data_9de65613314c65dc9e02514113ee2955
#
_entry.id   9de65613314c65dc9e02514113ee2955
#
_cell.length_a   1.000
_cell.length_b   1.000
_cell.length_c   1.000
_cell.angle_alpha   90.00
_cell.angle_beta   90.00
_cell.angle_gamma   90.00
#
_symmetry.space_group_name_H-M   'P 1'
#
loop_
_entity.id
_entity.type
_entity.pdbx_description
1 polymer ?
#
loop_
_entity_poly.entity_id
_entity_poly.type
_entity_poly.pdbx_seq_one_letter_code
_entity_poly.pdbx_strand_id
1 'polypeptide(L)'
;MEFLSQALAATILSALTLAIECAGMAVLIHWVRACFAREIRTQSLWHTGVLMTRFTSMTILLHLLQILLWAAFYRVRCFRSWESCFYFSATSYSTVGYGDIVLPPVWRLLGPAEAIMGVLMCGISVSALFAIAARLIGNEAQMGGSPISAGTENSADWRAAARLVRSQIRQKDPPLA
;
A
#
# COMPACT_ATOMS: atom_id res chain seq x y z
N MET A 1 -7.13 33.79 18.89
CA MET A 1 -5.74 33.28 19.06
C MET A 1 -5.70 31.78 19.29
N GLU A 2 -6.65 31.19 20.01
CA GLU A 2 -6.68 29.75 20.29
C GLU A 2 -6.86 28.88 19.04
N PHE A 3 -7.74 29.25 18.11
CA PHE A 3 -7.92 28.51 16.85
C PHE A 3 -6.63 28.45 16.03
N LEU A 4 -5.89 29.55 15.95
CA LEU A 4 -4.65 29.61 15.18
C LEU A 4 -3.56 28.70 15.79
N SER A 5 -3.47 28.65 17.13
CA SER A 5 -2.52 27.76 17.82
C SER A 5 -2.85 26.27 17.62
N GLN A 6 -4.14 25.90 17.62
CA GLN A 6 -4.59 24.55 17.32
C GLN A 6 -4.26 24.17 15.86
N ALA A 7 -4.58 25.05 14.91
CA ALA A 7 -4.32 24.84 13.50
C ALA A 7 -2.81 24.67 13.22
N LEU A 8 -1.98 25.51 13.84
CA LEU A 8 -0.53 25.43 13.73
C LEU A 8 0.01 24.10 14.29
N ALA A 9 -0.42 23.73 15.50
CA ALA A 9 -0.02 22.46 16.13
C ALA A 9 -0.46 21.25 15.29
N ALA A 10 -1.69 21.24 14.80
CA ALA A 10 -2.20 20.18 13.92
C ALA A 10 -1.37 20.09 12.64
N THR A 11 -1.05 21.21 11.99
CA THR A 11 -0.24 21.24 10.77
C THR A 11 1.18 20.70 11.03
N ILE A 12 1.83 21.11 12.10
CA ILE A 12 3.19 20.65 12.45
C ILE A 12 3.18 19.15 12.75
N LEU A 13 2.25 18.67 13.57
CA LEU A 13 2.14 17.24 13.89
C LEU A 13 1.82 16.41 12.64
N SER A 14 0.92 16.88 11.79
CA SER A 14 0.60 16.21 10.52
C SER A 14 1.81 16.15 9.59
N ALA A 15 2.56 17.24 9.46
CA ALA A 15 3.79 17.27 8.66
C ALA A 15 4.85 16.30 9.19
N LEU A 16 5.03 16.23 10.51
CA LEU A 16 5.94 15.27 11.15
C LEU A 16 5.48 13.82 10.93
N THR A 17 4.18 13.55 11.08
CA THR A 17 3.59 12.23 10.83
C THR A 17 3.85 11.80 9.38
N LEU A 18 3.60 12.67 8.42
CA LEU A 18 3.86 12.42 7.01
C LEU A 18 5.35 12.19 6.72
N ALA A 19 6.24 12.99 7.33
CA ALA A 19 7.68 12.82 7.17
C ALA A 19 8.18 11.48 7.72
N ILE A 20 7.68 11.05 8.88
CA ILE A 20 7.97 9.74 9.48
C ILE A 20 7.48 8.62 8.58
N GLU A 21 6.25 8.72 8.04
CA GLU A 21 5.71 7.71 7.12
C GLU A 21 6.54 7.61 5.86
N CYS A 22 6.83 8.72 5.19
CA CYS A 22 7.61 8.74 3.95
C CYS A 22 9.03 8.19 4.17
N ALA A 23 9.71 8.59 5.24
CA ALA A 23 11.05 8.10 5.57
C ALA A 23 11.03 6.61 5.93
N GLY A 24 10.10 6.18 6.78
CA GLY A 24 9.94 4.79 7.17
C GLY A 24 9.61 3.90 5.97
N MET A 25 8.69 4.32 5.12
CA MET A 25 8.31 3.60 3.92
C MET A 25 9.46 3.51 2.91
N ALA A 26 10.26 4.59 2.74
CA ALA A 26 11.45 4.56 1.90
C ALA A 26 12.47 3.52 2.38
N VAL A 27 12.72 3.45 3.69
CA VAL A 27 13.60 2.44 4.30
C VAL A 27 13.05 1.03 4.10
N LEU A 28 11.75 0.81 4.34
CA LEU A 28 11.10 -0.48 4.14
C LEU A 28 11.20 -0.97 2.68
N ILE A 29 10.88 -0.09 1.74
CA ILE A 29 10.96 -0.42 0.31
C ILE A 29 12.40 -0.72 -0.10
N HIS A 30 13.36 0.05 0.37
CA HIS A 30 14.78 -0.21 0.10
C HIS A 30 15.21 -1.58 0.67
N TRP A 31 14.81 -1.90 1.90
CA TRP A 31 15.09 -3.18 2.53
C TRP A 31 14.46 -4.35 1.75
N VAL A 32 13.19 -4.24 1.35
CA VAL A 32 12.51 -5.26 0.54
C VAL A 32 13.23 -5.47 -0.78
N ARG A 33 13.63 -4.39 -1.48
CA ARG A 33 14.41 -4.48 -2.73
C ARG A 33 15.74 -5.20 -2.54
N ALA A 34 16.42 -4.93 -1.43
CA ALA A 34 17.69 -5.61 -1.10
C ALA A 34 17.49 -7.12 -0.82
N CYS A 35 16.36 -7.49 -0.17
CA CYS A 35 15.98 -8.89 0.01
C CYS A 35 15.72 -9.58 -1.33
N PHE A 36 14.95 -8.97 -2.22
CA PHE A 36 14.68 -9.50 -3.56
C PHE A 36 15.96 -9.67 -4.39
N ALA A 37 16.93 -8.75 -4.30
CA ALA A 37 18.19 -8.84 -5.04
C ALA A 37 19.07 -10.00 -4.58
N ARG A 38 18.95 -10.43 -3.32
CA ARG A 38 19.74 -11.54 -2.76
C ARG A 38 19.10 -12.93 -3.00
N GLU A 39 17.79 -12.99 -3.15
CA GLU A 39 17.01 -14.24 -3.08
C GLU A 39 16.45 -14.74 -4.42
N ILE A 40 16.96 -14.27 -5.55
CA ILE A 40 16.50 -14.66 -6.90
C ILE A 40 16.50 -16.18 -7.14
N ARG A 41 17.03 -16.99 -6.24
CA ARG A 41 17.30 -18.42 -6.47
C ARG A 41 16.41 -19.43 -5.73
N THR A 42 15.62 -19.01 -4.74
CA THR A 42 14.76 -19.95 -3.98
C THR A 42 13.40 -19.32 -3.67
N GLN A 43 12.49 -19.41 -4.63
CA GLN A 43 11.08 -19.02 -4.40
C GLN A 43 10.35 -20.15 -3.68
N SER A 44 10.49 -20.21 -2.38
CA SER A 44 9.65 -21.02 -1.52
C SER A 44 8.52 -20.15 -0.96
N LEU A 45 7.27 -20.64 -0.97
CA LEU A 45 6.10 -19.98 -0.37
C LEU A 45 6.37 -19.54 1.09
N TRP A 46 7.21 -20.29 1.80
CA TRP A 46 7.63 -19.96 3.15
C TRP A 46 8.41 -18.64 3.22
N HIS A 47 9.34 -18.41 2.32
CA HIS A 47 10.12 -17.16 2.28
C HIS A 47 9.25 -15.94 1.94
N THR A 48 8.32 -16.12 1.02
CA THR A 48 7.32 -15.10 0.68
C THR A 48 6.47 -14.74 1.89
N GLY A 49 5.97 -15.73 2.63
CA GLY A 49 5.20 -15.51 3.86
C GLY A 49 6.00 -14.77 4.93
N VAL A 50 7.25 -15.16 5.17
CA VAL A 50 8.14 -14.50 6.14
C VAL A 50 8.42 -13.05 5.72
N LEU A 51 8.67 -12.77 4.45
CA LEU A 51 8.89 -11.41 3.95
C LEU A 51 7.65 -10.52 4.17
N MET A 52 6.46 -11.03 3.85
CA MET A 52 5.20 -10.32 4.07
C MET A 52 4.97 -10.02 5.54
N THR A 53 5.16 -11.02 6.43
CA THR A 53 5.01 -10.84 7.87
C THR A 53 5.97 -9.79 8.41
N ARG A 54 7.24 -9.81 8.00
CA ARG A 54 8.24 -8.81 8.41
C ARG A 54 7.86 -7.41 7.95
N PHE A 55 7.46 -7.26 6.68
CA PHE A 55 7.02 -5.97 6.17
C PHE A 55 5.84 -5.43 6.97
N THR A 56 4.79 -6.24 7.18
CA THR A 56 3.61 -5.87 7.94
C THR A 56 3.96 -5.50 9.39
N SER A 57 4.83 -6.27 10.05
CA SER A 57 5.26 -5.97 11.42
C SER A 57 6.00 -4.63 11.50
N MET A 58 6.89 -4.33 10.55
CA MET A 58 7.59 -3.04 10.49
C MET A 58 6.64 -1.88 10.24
N THR A 59 5.63 -2.08 9.39
CA THR A 59 4.58 -1.08 9.15
C THR A 59 3.76 -0.80 10.41
N ILE A 60 3.39 -1.83 11.18
CA ILE A 60 2.70 -1.66 12.46
C ILE A 60 3.58 -0.85 13.43
N LEU A 61 4.87 -1.15 13.52
CA LEU A 61 5.80 -0.38 14.36
C LEU A 61 5.89 1.08 13.94
N LEU A 62 5.84 1.36 12.63
CA LEU A 62 5.82 2.72 12.10
C LEU A 62 4.57 3.48 12.55
N HIS A 63 3.39 2.87 12.48
CA HIS A 63 2.15 3.46 12.96
C HIS A 63 2.15 3.66 14.50
N LEU A 64 2.70 2.73 15.26
CA LEU A 64 2.88 2.89 16.70
C LEU A 64 3.78 4.09 17.04
N LEU A 65 4.85 4.33 16.27
CA LEU A 65 5.71 5.49 16.43
C LEU A 65 4.94 6.80 16.19
N GLN A 66 4.06 6.84 15.22
CA GLN A 66 3.21 8.00 14.93
C GLN A 66 2.20 8.25 16.06
N ILE A 67 1.54 7.20 16.56
CA ILE A 67 0.65 7.29 17.72
C ILE A 67 1.42 7.84 18.94
N LEU A 68 2.65 7.38 19.19
CA LEU A 68 3.49 7.88 20.25
C LEU A 68 3.88 9.36 20.07
N LEU A 69 4.10 9.82 18.84
CA LEU A 69 4.37 11.22 18.53
C LEU A 69 3.19 12.11 18.97
N TRP A 70 1.96 11.75 18.61
CA TRP A 70 0.75 12.47 19.01
C TRP A 70 0.50 12.36 20.52
N ALA A 71 0.65 11.18 21.10
CA ALA A 71 0.54 10.95 22.53
C ALA A 71 1.53 11.81 23.34
N ALA A 72 2.76 11.97 22.83
CA ALA A 72 3.76 12.85 23.48
C ALA A 72 3.32 14.31 23.49
N PHE A 73 2.71 14.81 22.43
CA PHE A 73 2.13 16.15 22.41
C PHE A 73 0.99 16.27 23.43
N TYR A 74 0.08 15.30 23.48
CA TYR A 74 -1.03 15.29 24.44
C TYR A 74 -0.54 15.20 25.89
N ARG A 75 0.58 14.49 26.11
CA ARG A 75 1.21 14.42 27.45
C ARG A 75 1.69 15.77 27.94
N VAL A 76 2.19 16.60 27.04
CA VAL A 76 2.70 17.94 27.40
C VAL A 76 1.58 18.95 27.56
N ARG A 77 0.49 18.84 26.78
CA ARG A 77 -0.53 19.88 26.65
C ARG A 77 -1.90 19.55 27.25
N CYS A 78 -2.28 18.25 27.34
CA CYS A 78 -3.67 17.86 27.60
C CYS A 78 -3.83 16.98 28.84
N PHE A 79 -3.03 15.93 28.98
CA PHE A 79 -3.21 14.92 30.01
C PHE A 79 -1.96 14.70 30.85
N ARG A 80 -2.17 14.25 32.11
CA ARG A 80 -1.07 13.95 33.03
C ARG A 80 -0.60 12.49 32.99
N SER A 81 -1.44 11.57 32.51
CA SER A 81 -1.14 10.14 32.43
C SER A 81 -0.68 9.76 31.03
N TRP A 82 0.40 9.00 30.89
CA TRP A 82 0.83 8.42 29.64
C TRP A 82 -0.19 7.44 29.05
N GLU A 83 -0.85 6.68 29.91
CA GLU A 83 -1.90 5.73 29.55
C GLU A 83 -3.04 6.46 28.82
N SER A 84 -3.57 7.53 29.41
CA SER A 84 -4.66 8.31 28.80
C SER A 84 -4.21 8.97 27.49
N CYS A 85 -2.95 9.44 27.41
CA CYS A 85 -2.41 10.04 26.17
C CYS A 85 -2.32 9.01 25.04
N PHE A 86 -1.74 7.84 25.32
CA PHE A 86 -1.60 6.78 24.34
C PHE A 86 -2.95 6.21 23.92
N TYR A 87 -3.84 5.98 24.89
CA TYR A 87 -5.19 5.50 24.62
C TYR A 87 -5.96 6.45 23.72
N PHE A 88 -5.97 7.76 24.06
CA PHE A 88 -6.64 8.78 23.26
C PHE A 88 -6.05 8.84 21.85
N SER A 89 -4.74 8.89 21.72
CA SER A 89 -4.07 8.92 20.42
C SER A 89 -4.36 7.65 19.61
N ALA A 90 -4.25 6.47 20.21
CA ALA A 90 -4.52 5.22 19.51
C ALA A 90 -5.98 5.13 19.00
N THR A 91 -6.96 5.55 19.82
CA THR A 91 -8.37 5.54 19.44
C THR A 91 -8.71 6.61 18.40
N SER A 92 -8.06 7.77 18.46
CA SER A 92 -8.22 8.84 17.46
C SER A 92 -7.56 8.45 16.15
N TYR A 93 -6.31 8.01 16.18
CA TYR A 93 -5.54 7.60 14.99
C TYR A 93 -6.22 6.44 14.23
N SER A 94 -6.77 5.47 14.96
CA SER A 94 -7.54 4.35 14.37
C SER A 94 -8.97 4.71 13.99
N THR A 95 -9.40 5.95 14.20
CA THR A 95 -10.77 6.44 13.96
C THR A 95 -11.87 5.77 14.81
N VAL A 96 -11.51 5.05 15.85
CA VAL A 96 -12.47 4.40 16.75
C VAL A 96 -13.21 5.43 17.59
N GLY A 97 -12.49 6.35 18.24
CA GLY A 97 -13.02 7.50 18.95
C GLY A 97 -14.15 7.18 19.93
N TYR A 98 -13.92 6.35 20.95
CA TYR A 98 -14.96 5.96 21.92
C TYR A 98 -15.64 7.14 22.63
N GLY A 99 -14.95 8.28 22.77
CA GLY A 99 -15.50 9.49 23.38
C GLY A 99 -15.53 9.47 24.92
N ASP A 100 -14.96 8.48 25.54
CA ASP A 100 -14.78 8.34 26.99
C ASP A 100 -13.68 9.26 27.54
N ILE A 101 -12.64 9.51 26.75
CA ILE A 101 -11.61 10.51 26.99
C ILE A 101 -11.67 11.53 25.86
N VAL A 102 -11.76 12.83 26.22
CA VAL A 102 -11.84 13.91 25.23
C VAL A 102 -10.79 14.99 25.54
N LEU A 103 -10.30 15.65 24.49
CA LEU A 103 -9.38 16.76 24.62
C LEU A 103 -10.06 17.99 25.24
N PRO A 104 -9.30 18.81 25.96
CA PRO A 104 -9.75 20.12 26.41
C PRO A 104 -10.23 20.94 25.19
N PRO A 105 -11.21 21.86 25.36
CA PRO A 105 -11.76 22.68 24.26
C PRO A 105 -10.69 23.38 23.43
N VAL A 106 -9.60 23.83 24.06
CA VAL A 106 -8.46 24.50 23.43
C VAL A 106 -7.69 23.60 22.44
N TRP A 107 -7.80 22.29 22.54
CA TRP A 107 -7.08 21.33 21.69
C TRP A 107 -8.00 20.35 20.95
N ARG A 108 -9.31 20.59 20.98
CA ARG A 108 -10.31 19.64 20.47
C ARG A 108 -10.17 19.29 18.98
N LEU A 109 -9.65 20.24 18.16
CA LEU A 109 -9.46 20.02 16.71
C LEU A 109 -8.34 19.03 16.38
N LEU A 110 -7.45 18.73 17.32
CA LEU A 110 -6.34 17.82 17.07
C LEU A 110 -6.81 16.36 16.91
N GLY A 111 -7.87 15.94 17.62
CA GLY A 111 -8.41 14.59 17.49
C GLY A 111 -8.86 14.26 16.06
N PRO A 112 -9.76 15.05 15.45
CA PRO A 112 -10.13 14.89 14.06
C PRO A 112 -8.95 14.99 13.07
N ALA A 113 -8.00 15.90 13.32
CA ALA A 113 -6.80 16.03 12.49
C ALA A 113 -5.94 14.76 12.54
N GLU A 114 -5.72 14.20 13.73
CA GLU A 114 -5.04 12.94 13.93
C GLU A 114 -5.74 11.77 13.23
N ALA A 115 -7.08 11.70 13.33
CA ALA A 115 -7.87 10.65 12.68
C ALA A 115 -7.71 10.68 11.15
N ILE A 116 -7.75 11.87 10.53
CA ILE A 116 -7.51 12.03 9.09
C ILE A 116 -6.12 11.55 8.72
N MET A 117 -5.11 11.91 9.49
CA MET A 117 -3.73 11.46 9.26
C MET A 117 -3.61 9.94 9.39
N GLY A 118 -4.24 9.33 10.40
CA GLY A 118 -4.25 7.88 10.57
C GLY A 118 -4.79 7.15 9.35
N VAL A 119 -5.93 7.56 8.82
CA VAL A 119 -6.53 6.96 7.60
C VAL A 119 -5.60 7.10 6.39
N LEU A 120 -5.01 8.29 6.19
CA LEU A 120 -4.10 8.53 5.07
C LEU A 120 -2.83 7.67 5.16
N MET A 121 -2.22 7.57 6.34
CA MET A 121 -1.01 6.77 6.55
C MET A 121 -1.29 5.28 6.37
N CYS A 122 -2.40 4.76 6.92
CA CYS A 122 -2.84 3.38 6.67
C CYS A 122 -3.05 3.10 5.18
N GLY A 123 -3.65 4.04 4.43
CA GLY A 123 -3.85 3.92 2.99
C GLY A 123 -2.53 3.79 2.21
N ILE A 124 -1.52 4.60 2.55
CA ILE A 124 -0.18 4.52 1.95
C ILE A 124 0.46 3.16 2.24
N SER A 125 0.41 2.72 3.49
CA SER A 125 1.00 1.45 3.93
C SER A 125 0.34 0.25 3.26
N VAL A 126 -0.99 0.21 3.15
CA VAL A 126 -1.75 -0.86 2.47
C VAL A 126 -1.43 -0.87 0.98
N SER A 127 -1.32 0.29 0.34
CA SER A 127 -0.95 0.39 -1.08
C SER A 127 0.44 -0.18 -1.35
N ALA A 128 1.42 0.09 -0.47
CA ALA A 128 2.76 -0.46 -0.57
C ALA A 128 2.77 -1.99 -0.36
N LEU A 129 2.02 -2.50 0.63
CA LEU A 129 1.87 -3.93 0.87
C LEU A 129 1.27 -4.63 -0.35
N PHE A 130 0.23 -4.06 -0.95
CA PHE A 130 -0.39 -4.59 -2.17
C PHE A 130 0.59 -4.62 -3.34
N ALA A 131 1.38 -3.55 -3.54
CA ALA A 131 2.37 -3.48 -4.62
C ALA A 131 3.46 -4.56 -4.47
N ILE A 132 3.88 -4.86 -3.23
CA ILE A 132 4.85 -5.92 -2.95
C ILE A 132 4.23 -7.30 -3.20
N ALA A 133 3.00 -7.55 -2.73
CA ALA A 133 2.28 -8.80 -2.93
C ALA A 133 2.06 -9.08 -4.43
N ALA A 134 1.62 -8.08 -5.19
CA ALA A 134 1.41 -8.19 -6.63
C ALA A 134 2.71 -8.54 -7.38
N ARG A 135 3.85 -7.99 -6.97
CA ARG A 135 5.15 -8.35 -7.55
C ARG A 135 5.55 -9.81 -7.27
N LEU A 136 5.28 -10.29 -6.07
CA LEU A 136 5.58 -11.69 -5.70
C LEU A 136 4.75 -12.65 -6.55
N ILE A 137 3.45 -12.42 -6.68
CA ILE A 137 2.54 -13.25 -7.49
C ILE A 137 2.90 -13.17 -8.98
N GLY A 138 3.22 -11.98 -9.50
CA GLY A 138 3.60 -11.78 -10.90
C GLY A 138 4.88 -12.51 -11.29
N ASN A 139 5.86 -12.59 -10.40
CA ASN A 139 7.10 -13.34 -10.64
C ASN A 139 6.85 -14.87 -10.68
N GLU A 140 5.94 -15.40 -9.86
CA GLU A 140 5.56 -16.82 -9.89
C GLU A 140 4.88 -17.18 -11.22
N ALA A 141 4.01 -16.32 -11.74
CA ALA A 141 3.35 -16.53 -13.03
C ALA A 141 4.33 -16.55 -14.22
N GLN A 142 5.40 -15.76 -14.15
CA GLN A 142 6.44 -15.75 -15.20
C GLN A 142 7.39 -16.94 -15.15
N MET A 143 7.59 -17.57 -13.99
CA MET A 143 8.48 -18.73 -13.84
C MET A 143 7.74 -20.07 -13.96
N GLY A 144 6.44 -20.11 -13.70
CA GLY A 144 5.59 -21.30 -13.91
C GLY A 144 5.06 -21.44 -15.34
N GLY A 145 5.09 -20.40 -16.12
CA GLY A 145 4.78 -20.40 -17.55
C GLY A 145 6.06 -20.59 -18.35
N SER A 146 6.31 -21.82 -18.83
CA SER A 146 7.01 -21.94 -20.11
C SER A 146 6.35 -20.93 -21.06
N PRO A 147 7.10 -20.20 -21.90
CA PRO A 147 6.44 -19.43 -22.94
C PRO A 147 5.62 -20.41 -23.76
N ILE A 148 4.30 -20.39 -23.54
CA ILE A 148 3.40 -20.90 -24.54
C ILE A 148 3.84 -20.11 -25.77
N SER A 149 4.41 -20.81 -26.72
CA SER A 149 4.73 -20.30 -28.05
C SER A 149 3.40 -19.95 -28.72
N ALA A 150 2.69 -18.99 -28.17
CA ALA A 150 1.47 -18.44 -28.71
C ALA A 150 1.88 -17.36 -29.69
N GLY A 151 2.09 -17.74 -30.93
CA GLY A 151 2.19 -16.70 -31.91
C GLY A 151 2.65 -17.08 -33.31
N THR A 152 3.34 -18.18 -33.50
CA THR A 152 3.82 -18.50 -34.86
C THR A 152 3.02 -19.61 -35.56
N GLU A 153 2.41 -20.53 -34.82
CA GLU A 153 1.57 -21.57 -35.43
C GLU A 153 0.20 -21.05 -35.91
N ASN A 154 -0.38 -20.11 -35.14
CA ASN A 154 -1.70 -19.56 -35.44
C ASN A 154 -1.69 -18.61 -36.68
N SER A 155 -0.56 -17.99 -37.01
CA SER A 155 -0.46 -17.09 -38.15
C SER A 155 -0.37 -17.84 -39.49
N ALA A 156 0.08 -19.08 -39.51
CA ALA A 156 0.08 -19.94 -40.71
C ALA A 156 -1.29 -20.56 -40.95
N ASP A 157 -1.98 -20.98 -39.89
CA ASP A 157 -3.28 -21.62 -39.96
C ASP A 157 -4.40 -20.71 -40.48
N TRP A 158 -4.51 -19.49 -40.01
CA TRP A 158 -5.54 -18.59 -40.53
C TRP A 158 -5.25 -18.15 -41.96
N ARG A 159 -3.96 -18.06 -42.37
CA ARG A 159 -3.57 -17.76 -43.75
C ARG A 159 -3.90 -18.96 -44.69
N ALA A 160 -3.78 -20.17 -44.20
CA ALA A 160 -4.20 -21.37 -44.95
C ALA A 160 -5.73 -21.44 -45.09
N ALA A 161 -6.46 -21.17 -44.00
CA ALA A 161 -7.91 -21.09 -43.99
C ALA A 161 -8.43 -19.98 -44.93
N ALA A 162 -7.80 -18.80 -44.92
CA ALA A 162 -8.16 -17.69 -45.81
C ALA A 162 -7.89 -17.99 -47.29
N ARG A 163 -6.89 -18.81 -47.60
CA ARG A 163 -6.63 -19.29 -48.99
C ARG A 163 -7.70 -20.25 -49.46
N LEU A 164 -8.11 -21.19 -48.61
CA LEU A 164 -9.18 -22.14 -48.93
C LEU A 164 -10.53 -21.44 -49.17
N VAL A 165 -10.87 -20.46 -48.35
CA VAL A 165 -12.09 -19.67 -48.53
C VAL A 165 -12.05 -18.89 -49.85
N ARG A 166 -10.92 -18.26 -50.19
CA ARG A 166 -10.76 -17.54 -51.48
C ARG A 166 -10.87 -18.49 -52.70
N SER A 167 -10.33 -19.69 -52.63
CA SER A 167 -10.44 -20.65 -53.71
C SER A 167 -11.89 -21.12 -53.92
N GLN A 168 -12.64 -21.30 -52.86
CA GLN A 168 -14.06 -21.68 -52.93
C GLN A 168 -14.94 -20.56 -53.52
N ILE A 169 -14.69 -19.29 -53.14
CA ILE A 169 -15.40 -18.13 -53.69
C ILE A 169 -15.12 -18.02 -55.21
N ARG A 170 -13.86 -18.21 -55.62
CA ARG A 170 -13.46 -18.10 -57.05
C ARG A 170 -14.06 -19.22 -57.90
N GLN A 171 -14.39 -20.38 -57.32
CA GLN A 171 -15.00 -21.49 -58.01
C GLN A 171 -16.52 -21.33 -58.16
N LYS A 172 -17.14 -20.50 -57.35
CA LYS A 172 -18.59 -20.24 -57.31
C LYS A 172 -19.04 -19.15 -58.24
N ASP A 173 -18.14 -18.23 -58.58
CA ASP A 173 -18.39 -17.13 -59.55
C ASP A 173 -17.40 -17.27 -60.74
N PRO A 174 -17.73 -18.02 -61.82
CA PRO A 174 -16.92 -18.03 -63.01
C PRO A 174 -17.05 -16.64 -63.72
N PRO A 175 -15.95 -16.13 -64.32
CA PRO A 175 -16.02 -14.86 -65.04
C PRO A 175 -17.04 -14.97 -66.18
N LEU A 176 -17.96 -14.01 -66.17
CA LEU A 176 -18.89 -13.80 -67.28
C LEU A 176 -18.08 -13.59 -68.57
N ALA A 177 -18.29 -14.44 -69.55
CA ALA A 177 -17.72 -14.30 -70.88
C ALA A 177 -18.41 -13.21 -71.69
#